data_b6c94aed021e01e1b87ee8fed6f9bc4b
#
_entry.id   b6c94aed021e01e1b87ee8fed6f9bc4b
#
_cell.length_a   1.000
_cell.length_b   1.000
_cell.length_c   1.000
_cell.angle_alpha   90.00
_cell.angle_beta   90.00
_cell.angle_gamma   90.00
#
_symmetry.space_group_name_H-M   'P 1'
#
loop_
_entity.id
_entity.type
_entity.pdbx_description
1 polymer ?
#
loop_
_entity_poly.entity_id
_entity_poly.type
_entity_poly.pdbx_seq_one_letter_code
_entity_poly.pdbx_strand_id
1 'polypeptide(L)'
;DDNNFNEPLTLPSREKMSEEEAVTRILEGYESDFQSKKLKASNLYCILVKIEQLSEVLDRYKEKKPDFFYTSLHSMIGQVVAGQKECVYIQYKPNRCVIFLSFSGQPSTQECYLKIRAIVNHLVQVLKEYLALCIHIGVSSPLYTMQLCKAYEEAEIAIQESFILPESSIFYYEEMNEVEQKTEFRKSERALEKAITDKNSTQVWEET
;
A
#
# COMPACT_ATOMS: atom_id res chain seq x y z
N ASP A 1 -25.55 -59.09 -7.36
CA ASP A 1 -26.62 -58.06 -7.39
C ASP A 1 -26.20 -56.90 -6.52
N ASP A 2 -25.62 -56.04 -7.13
CA ASP A 2 -26.04 -54.74 -7.65
C ASP A 2 -25.93 -53.57 -6.70
N ASN A 3 -24.95 -52.77 -7.02
CA ASN A 3 -25.08 -51.31 -7.10
C ASN A 3 -25.48 -50.50 -5.85
N ASN A 4 -24.47 -49.91 -5.29
CA ASN A 4 -24.70 -48.53 -4.84
C ASN A 4 -23.40 -47.70 -4.94
N PHE A 5 -23.04 -47.33 -6.18
CA PHE A 5 -22.10 -46.24 -6.46
C PHE A 5 -22.93 -45.05 -6.86
N ASN A 6 -23.40 -44.27 -5.88
CA ASN A 6 -23.85 -42.87 -6.06
C ASN A 6 -23.92 -42.18 -4.70
N GLU A 7 -22.80 -42.12 -3.99
CA GLU A 7 -22.64 -41.01 -3.04
C GLU A 7 -22.24 -39.78 -3.85
N PRO A 8 -23.04 -38.70 -3.84
CA PRO A 8 -22.57 -37.46 -4.40
C PRO A 8 -21.34 -37.02 -3.59
N LEU A 9 -20.24 -36.82 -4.30
CA LEU A 9 -19.08 -36.10 -3.77
C LEU A 9 -19.59 -34.77 -3.21
N THR A 10 -19.85 -34.73 -1.91
CA THR A 10 -20.05 -33.51 -1.18
C THR A 10 -18.73 -32.77 -1.26
N LEU A 11 -18.70 -31.76 -2.14
CA LEU A 11 -17.64 -30.75 -2.13
C LEU A 11 -17.47 -30.30 -0.68
N PRO A 12 -16.23 -30.25 -0.15
CA PRO A 12 -16.00 -29.79 1.21
C PRO A 12 -16.68 -28.43 1.36
N SER A 13 -17.50 -28.32 2.41
CA SER A 13 -18.14 -27.08 2.82
C SER A 13 -17.08 -25.98 2.74
N ARG A 14 -17.38 -24.88 2.01
CA ARG A 14 -16.54 -23.69 1.98
C ARG A 14 -16.29 -23.30 3.45
N GLU A 15 -15.15 -23.71 3.99
CA GLU A 15 -14.67 -23.18 5.25
C GLU A 15 -14.72 -21.66 5.11
N LYS A 16 -15.29 -21.00 6.10
CA LYS A 16 -15.39 -19.53 6.12
C LYS A 16 -13.97 -18.98 6.19
N MET A 17 -13.40 -18.69 5.01
CA MET A 17 -12.10 -18.07 4.86
C MET A 17 -12.07 -16.74 5.64
N SER A 18 -11.00 -16.47 6.38
CA SER A 18 -10.83 -15.20 7.07
C SER A 18 -10.68 -14.06 6.07
N GLU A 19 -10.95 -12.82 6.49
CA GLU A 19 -10.73 -11.65 5.62
C GLU A 19 -9.25 -11.48 5.26
N GLU A 20 -8.39 -11.77 6.21
CA GLU A 20 -6.93 -11.71 6.04
C GLU A 20 -6.45 -12.71 4.98
N GLU A 21 -6.99 -13.92 5.01
CA GLU A 21 -6.69 -14.97 4.03
C GLU A 21 -7.24 -14.62 2.63
N ALA A 22 -8.46 -14.09 2.56
CA ALA A 22 -9.06 -13.63 1.32
C ALA A 22 -8.24 -12.49 0.68
N VAL A 23 -7.82 -11.50 1.47
CA VAL A 23 -6.96 -10.41 0.99
C VAL A 23 -5.61 -10.94 0.50
N THR A 24 -5.00 -11.88 1.21
CA THR A 24 -3.74 -12.51 0.76
C THR A 24 -3.90 -13.16 -0.60
N ARG A 25 -4.95 -13.94 -0.81
CA ARG A 25 -5.24 -14.62 -2.10
C ARG A 25 -5.47 -13.63 -3.24
N ILE A 26 -6.11 -12.49 -2.96
CA ILE A 26 -6.29 -11.43 -3.96
C ILE A 26 -4.95 -10.86 -4.38
N LEU A 27 -4.09 -10.52 -3.43
CA LEU A 27 -2.76 -9.98 -3.72
C LEU A 27 -1.85 -10.97 -4.44
N GLU A 28 -2.11 -12.27 -4.31
CA GLU A 28 -1.44 -13.35 -5.03
C GLU A 28 -2.07 -13.63 -6.42
N GLY A 29 -3.17 -12.95 -6.76
CA GLY A 29 -3.85 -13.10 -8.05
C GLY A 29 -4.79 -14.29 -8.17
N TYR A 30 -5.16 -14.94 -7.05
CA TYR A 30 -6.03 -16.13 -7.07
C TYR A 30 -7.52 -15.82 -7.04
N GLU A 31 -7.92 -14.63 -6.62
CA GLU A 31 -9.34 -14.24 -6.53
C GLU A 31 -9.56 -12.83 -7.08
N SER A 32 -10.68 -12.61 -7.77
CA SER A 32 -11.09 -11.31 -8.32
C SER A 32 -12.26 -10.68 -7.57
N ASP A 33 -13.13 -11.51 -6.98
CA ASP A 33 -14.37 -11.06 -6.35
C ASP A 33 -14.29 -11.17 -4.82
N PHE A 34 -13.95 -10.06 -4.20
CA PHE A 34 -13.88 -9.96 -2.75
C PHE A 34 -14.93 -8.98 -2.21
N GLN A 35 -15.78 -9.48 -1.33
CA GLN A 35 -16.69 -8.67 -0.53
C GLN A 35 -16.20 -8.64 0.91
N SER A 36 -15.48 -7.60 1.27
CA SER A 36 -15.08 -7.38 2.65
C SER A 36 -16.27 -7.03 3.53
N LYS A 37 -16.28 -7.58 4.73
CA LYS A 37 -17.20 -7.16 5.79
C LYS A 37 -16.70 -5.91 6.50
N LYS A 38 -15.39 -5.73 6.57
CA LYS A 38 -14.72 -4.63 7.25
C LYS A 38 -14.45 -3.45 6.34
N LEU A 39 -13.88 -3.68 5.14
CA LEU A 39 -13.53 -2.61 4.22
C LEU A 39 -14.73 -2.13 3.39
N LYS A 40 -14.71 -0.87 3.02
CA LYS A 40 -15.70 -0.22 2.16
C LYS A 40 -15.03 0.39 0.92
N ALA A 41 -15.77 0.46 -0.18
CA ALA A 41 -15.31 1.10 -1.42
C ALA A 41 -15.41 2.63 -1.32
N SER A 42 -14.78 3.21 -0.30
CA SER A 42 -14.82 4.64 -0.03
C SER A 42 -13.54 5.08 0.64
N ASN A 43 -12.77 5.96 -0.02
CA ASN A 43 -11.47 6.40 0.47
C ASN A 43 -10.61 5.23 1.00
N LEU A 44 -10.45 4.20 0.16
CA LEU A 44 -9.64 3.03 0.46
C LEU A 44 -8.16 3.36 0.26
N TYR A 45 -7.37 3.12 1.28
CA TYR A 45 -5.91 3.27 1.26
C TYR A 45 -5.23 1.93 1.52
N CYS A 46 -4.06 1.77 0.92
CA CYS A 46 -3.10 0.74 1.30
C CYS A 46 -1.88 1.40 1.96
N ILE A 47 -1.50 0.89 3.11
CA ILE A 47 -0.24 1.21 3.79
C ILE A 47 0.61 -0.05 3.74
N LEU A 48 1.71 0.01 3.00
CA LEU A 48 2.68 -1.08 2.89
C LEU A 48 3.89 -0.75 3.76
N VAL A 49 4.14 -1.58 4.78
CA VAL A 49 5.31 -1.49 5.65
C VAL A 49 6.34 -2.50 5.18
N LYS A 50 7.51 -2.04 4.75
CA LYS A 50 8.66 -2.86 4.37
C LYS A 50 9.72 -2.76 5.45
N ILE A 51 10.15 -3.93 5.97
CA ILE A 51 11.22 -4.04 6.95
C ILE A 51 12.52 -4.28 6.19
N GLU A 52 13.49 -3.40 6.40
CA GLU A 52 14.83 -3.56 5.84
C GLU A 52 15.69 -4.47 6.73
N GLN A 53 16.69 -5.11 6.14
CA GLN A 53 17.67 -5.93 6.84
C GLN A 53 17.02 -6.95 7.81
N LEU A 54 15.93 -7.60 7.39
CA LEU A 54 15.16 -8.53 8.22
C LEU A 54 16.03 -9.63 8.85
N SER A 55 17.03 -10.13 8.13
CA SER A 55 17.97 -11.15 8.64
C SER A 55 18.71 -10.67 9.89
N GLU A 56 19.20 -9.43 9.89
CA GLU A 56 19.88 -8.84 11.05
C GLU A 56 18.91 -8.61 12.22
N VAL A 57 17.67 -8.25 11.89
CA VAL A 57 16.60 -8.13 12.89
C VAL A 57 16.34 -9.48 13.54
N LEU A 58 16.10 -10.53 12.75
CA LEU A 58 15.83 -11.87 13.27
C LEU A 58 17.02 -12.45 14.06
N ASP A 59 18.25 -12.12 13.69
CA ASP A 59 19.45 -12.52 14.42
C ASP A 59 19.45 -11.99 15.87
N ARG A 60 18.92 -10.80 16.10
CA ARG A 60 18.73 -10.22 17.45
C ARG A 60 17.72 -10.99 18.30
N TYR A 61 16.81 -11.73 17.65
CA TYR A 61 15.75 -12.51 18.30
C TYR A 61 16.02 -14.03 18.32
N LYS A 62 17.20 -14.50 17.86
CA LYS A 62 17.53 -15.93 17.78
C LYS A 62 17.31 -16.70 19.08
N GLU A 63 17.69 -16.10 20.21
CA GLU A 63 17.53 -16.71 21.54
C GLU A 63 16.06 -16.78 21.99
N LYS A 64 15.19 -15.89 21.49
CA LYS A 64 13.77 -15.75 21.88
C LYS A 64 12.79 -16.48 20.94
N LYS A 65 13.27 -17.18 19.92
CA LYS A 65 12.53 -17.75 18.78
C LYS A 65 11.99 -16.66 17.79
N PRO A 66 12.08 -16.90 16.48
CA PRO A 66 11.57 -15.97 15.44
C PRO A 66 10.10 -15.58 15.63
N ASP A 67 9.27 -16.49 16.13
CA ASP A 67 7.84 -16.27 16.39
C ASP A 67 7.59 -15.12 17.37
N PHE A 68 8.51 -14.87 18.30
CA PHE A 68 8.38 -13.77 19.25
C PHE A 68 8.48 -12.41 18.54
N PHE A 69 9.35 -12.28 17.53
CA PHE A 69 9.47 -11.08 16.73
C PHE A 69 8.16 -10.77 16.00
N TYR A 70 7.63 -11.76 15.26
CA TYR A 70 6.39 -11.57 14.51
C TYR A 70 5.19 -11.31 15.43
N THR A 71 5.09 -11.99 16.54
CA THR A 71 4.05 -11.74 17.55
C THR A 71 4.11 -10.30 18.07
N SER A 72 5.31 -9.81 18.38
CA SER A 72 5.51 -8.43 18.83
C SER A 72 5.17 -7.42 17.73
N LEU A 73 5.60 -7.67 16.50
CA LEU A 73 5.29 -6.85 15.34
C LEU A 73 3.77 -6.77 15.12
N HIS A 74 3.09 -7.92 15.11
CA HIS A 74 1.63 -8.00 15.00
C HIS A 74 0.91 -7.23 16.12
N SER A 75 1.36 -7.41 17.35
CA SER A 75 0.76 -6.72 18.51
C SER A 75 0.88 -5.21 18.36
N MET A 76 2.04 -4.71 17.97
CA MET A 76 2.30 -3.27 17.85
C MET A 76 1.50 -2.65 16.70
N ILE A 77 1.53 -3.25 15.51
CA ILE A 77 0.73 -2.77 14.38
C ILE A 77 -0.77 -2.81 14.74
N GLY A 78 -1.22 -3.94 15.34
CA GLY A 78 -2.59 -4.09 15.78
C GLY A 78 -3.04 -3.01 16.75
N GLN A 79 -2.19 -2.60 17.69
CA GLN A 79 -2.49 -1.50 18.62
C GLN A 79 -2.64 -0.16 17.92
N VAL A 80 -1.77 0.14 16.94
CA VAL A 80 -1.83 1.40 16.18
C VAL A 80 -3.13 1.49 15.38
N VAL A 81 -3.58 0.38 14.79
CA VAL A 81 -4.79 0.36 13.97
C VAL A 81 -6.07 -0.01 14.72
N ALA A 82 -5.99 -0.36 16.02
CA ALA A 82 -7.13 -0.83 16.82
C ALA A 82 -8.33 0.14 16.86
N GLY A 83 -8.08 1.44 16.71
CA GLY A 83 -9.12 2.47 16.65
C GLY A 83 -9.84 2.56 15.29
N GLN A 84 -9.38 1.84 14.26
CA GLN A 84 -9.91 1.91 12.91
C GLN A 84 -10.92 0.78 12.69
N LYS A 85 -12.21 1.14 12.53
CA LYS A 85 -13.30 0.17 12.35
C LYS A 85 -13.22 -0.57 11.01
N GLU A 86 -12.76 0.11 9.99
CA GLU A 86 -12.68 -0.36 8.61
C GLU A 86 -11.22 -0.61 8.25
N CYS A 87 -10.65 -1.67 8.85
CA CYS A 87 -9.24 -2.02 8.70
C CYS A 87 -9.08 -3.52 8.52
N VAL A 88 -8.21 -3.91 7.59
CA VAL A 88 -7.67 -5.26 7.44
C VAL A 88 -6.15 -5.17 7.43
N TYR A 89 -5.50 -5.95 8.28
CA TYR A 89 -4.05 -6.03 8.39
C TYR A 89 -3.58 -7.46 8.14
N ILE A 90 -2.56 -7.63 7.32
CA ILE A 90 -1.95 -8.91 7.02
C ILE A 90 -0.42 -8.85 7.05
N GLN A 91 0.20 -9.97 7.45
CA GLN A 91 1.62 -10.24 7.21
C GLN A 91 1.74 -10.90 5.83
N TYR A 92 1.98 -10.10 4.78
CA TYR A 92 1.95 -10.59 3.40
C TYR A 92 3.20 -11.38 3.01
N LYS A 93 4.37 -10.88 3.42
CA LYS A 93 5.68 -11.54 3.24
C LYS A 93 6.49 -11.39 4.51
N PRO A 94 7.56 -12.18 4.72
CA PRO A 94 8.35 -12.08 5.95
C PRO A 94 8.80 -10.67 6.32
N ASN A 95 9.09 -9.83 5.32
CA ASN A 95 9.51 -8.44 5.51
C ASN A 95 8.46 -7.41 5.07
N ARG A 96 7.21 -7.80 4.84
CA ARG A 96 6.14 -6.92 4.33
C ARG A 96 4.85 -7.11 5.08
N CYS A 97 4.38 -6.05 5.71
CA CYS A 97 3.04 -5.96 6.29
C CYS A 97 2.17 -5.05 5.45
N VAL A 98 0.93 -5.43 5.22
CA VAL A 98 -0.02 -4.66 4.42
C VAL A 98 -1.23 -4.33 5.29
N ILE A 99 -1.61 -3.06 5.30
CA ILE A 99 -2.76 -2.55 6.03
C ILE A 99 -3.66 -1.87 5.01
N PHE A 100 -4.89 -2.36 4.88
CA PHE A 100 -5.94 -1.68 4.14
C PHE A 100 -6.84 -0.95 5.11
N LEU A 101 -7.10 0.31 4.81
CA LEU A 101 -7.98 1.20 5.58
C LEU A 101 -9.00 1.83 4.65
N SER A 102 -10.26 1.85 5.04
CA SER A 102 -11.28 2.63 4.36
C SER A 102 -11.98 3.59 5.32
N PHE A 103 -12.53 4.66 4.77
CA PHE A 103 -13.22 5.67 5.55
C PHE A 103 -14.63 5.87 4.99
N SER A 104 -15.60 5.17 5.59
CA SER A 104 -17.02 5.39 5.32
C SER A 104 -17.55 6.54 6.18
N GLY A 105 -18.56 7.23 5.71
CA GLY A 105 -19.18 8.33 6.45
C GLY A 105 -18.85 9.73 5.93
N GLN A 106 -18.38 9.81 4.67
CA GLN A 106 -18.10 11.07 3.96
C GLN A 106 -17.12 12.05 4.64
N PRO A 107 -16.00 11.59 5.22
CA PRO A 107 -14.95 12.54 5.53
C PRO A 107 -14.41 13.12 4.22
N SER A 108 -14.00 14.38 4.25
CA SER A 108 -13.32 14.97 3.09
C SER A 108 -12.02 14.21 2.81
N THR A 109 -11.57 14.22 1.56
CA THR A 109 -10.28 13.60 1.18
C THR A 109 -9.15 14.14 2.06
N GLN A 110 -9.18 15.43 2.39
CA GLN A 110 -8.21 16.07 3.27
C GLN A 110 -8.23 15.50 4.69
N GLU A 111 -9.41 15.24 5.25
CA GLU A 111 -9.51 14.62 6.59
C GLU A 111 -9.00 13.19 6.58
N CYS A 112 -9.29 12.42 5.53
CA CYS A 112 -8.75 11.06 5.36
C CYS A 112 -7.24 11.09 5.28
N TYR A 113 -6.67 11.99 4.48
CA TYR A 113 -5.24 12.17 4.34
C TYR A 113 -4.55 12.49 5.68
N LEU A 114 -5.10 13.42 6.46
CA LEU A 114 -4.57 13.74 7.79
C LEU A 114 -4.62 12.55 8.75
N LYS A 115 -5.69 11.75 8.72
CA LYS A 115 -5.79 10.52 9.51
C LYS A 115 -4.76 9.49 9.10
N ILE A 116 -4.58 9.26 7.80
CA ILE A 116 -3.56 8.34 7.28
C ILE A 116 -2.17 8.82 7.71
N ARG A 117 -1.84 10.10 7.58
CA ARG A 117 -0.56 10.65 8.04
C ARG A 117 -0.32 10.41 9.53
N ALA A 118 -1.33 10.61 10.36
CA ALA A 118 -1.23 10.37 11.79
C ALA A 118 -0.94 8.89 12.11
N ILE A 119 -1.67 7.96 11.45
CA ILE A 119 -1.48 6.51 11.61
C ILE A 119 -0.06 6.11 11.18
N VAL A 120 0.37 6.55 10.02
CA VAL A 120 1.68 6.18 9.44
C VAL A 120 2.83 6.73 10.29
N ASN A 121 2.75 7.97 10.75
CA ASN A 121 3.75 8.54 11.66
C ASN A 121 3.82 7.76 12.97
N HIS A 122 2.67 7.37 13.53
CA HIS A 122 2.62 6.55 14.74
C HIS A 122 3.21 5.15 14.51
N LEU A 123 2.94 4.52 13.35
CA LEU A 123 3.58 3.25 12.98
C LEU A 123 5.11 3.38 12.93
N VAL A 124 5.64 4.41 12.27
CA VAL A 124 7.09 4.65 12.20
C VAL A 124 7.67 4.80 13.60
N GLN A 125 7.03 5.62 14.43
CA GLN A 125 7.50 5.86 15.80
C GLN A 125 7.53 4.55 16.59
N VAL A 126 6.41 3.83 16.67
CA VAL A 126 6.29 2.60 17.46
C VAL A 126 7.27 1.53 16.99
N LEU A 127 7.38 1.29 15.67
CA LEU A 127 8.25 0.25 15.14
C LEU A 127 9.74 0.58 15.29
N LYS A 128 10.12 1.86 15.19
CA LYS A 128 11.50 2.31 15.45
C LYS A 128 11.86 2.27 16.93
N GLU A 129 11.01 2.80 17.79
CA GLU A 129 11.31 2.92 19.22
C GLU A 129 11.31 1.58 19.95
N TYR A 130 10.32 0.71 19.68
CA TYR A 130 10.16 -0.53 20.44
C TYR A 130 10.85 -1.75 19.81
N LEU A 131 10.94 -1.81 18.48
CA LEU A 131 11.56 -2.95 17.79
C LEU A 131 12.90 -2.59 17.13
N ALA A 132 13.32 -1.32 17.19
CA ALA A 132 14.53 -0.80 16.53
C ALA A 132 14.62 -1.22 15.05
N LEU A 133 13.49 -1.13 14.33
CA LEU A 133 13.40 -1.50 12.92
C LEU A 133 13.81 -0.34 12.01
N CYS A 134 14.56 -0.67 10.97
CA CYS A 134 14.69 0.17 9.78
C CYS A 134 13.52 -0.20 8.86
N ILE A 135 12.62 0.75 8.60
CA ILE A 135 11.40 0.53 7.83
C ILE A 135 11.20 1.62 6.78
N HIS A 136 10.60 1.22 5.66
CA HIS A 136 10.03 2.13 4.68
C HIS A 136 8.52 1.85 4.57
N ILE A 137 7.73 2.90 4.49
CA ILE A 137 6.28 2.83 4.38
C ILE A 137 5.85 3.51 3.09
N GLY A 138 5.16 2.76 2.22
CA GLY A 138 4.47 3.29 1.05
C GLY A 138 2.98 3.43 1.33
N VAL A 139 2.40 4.52 0.85
CA VAL A 139 0.97 4.81 1.00
C VAL A 139 0.38 5.05 -0.38
N SER A 140 -0.70 4.33 -0.71
CA SER A 140 -1.43 4.51 -1.98
C SER A 140 -2.18 5.85 -2.00
N SER A 141 -2.66 6.24 -3.18
CA SER A 141 -3.71 7.24 -3.31
C SER A 141 -5.05 6.72 -2.74
N PRO A 142 -6.02 7.60 -2.43
CA PRO A 142 -7.36 7.18 -2.04
C PRO A 142 -8.09 6.56 -3.24
N LEU A 143 -8.57 5.34 -3.09
CA LEU A 143 -9.40 4.66 -4.08
C LEU A 143 -10.87 4.66 -3.64
N TYR A 144 -11.75 4.86 -4.62
CA TYR A 144 -13.21 4.83 -4.41
C TYR A 144 -13.84 3.52 -4.86
N THR A 145 -13.01 2.51 -5.08
CA THR A 145 -13.37 1.15 -5.49
C THR A 145 -12.61 0.13 -4.67
N MET A 146 -13.11 -1.11 -4.59
CA MET A 146 -12.45 -2.19 -3.84
C MET A 146 -11.29 -2.84 -4.62
N GLN A 147 -10.43 -2.04 -5.24
CA GLN A 147 -9.29 -2.49 -6.03
C GLN A 147 -8.04 -2.65 -5.14
N LEU A 148 -8.00 -3.70 -4.33
CA LEU A 148 -6.93 -3.95 -3.37
C LEU A 148 -5.56 -4.12 -4.06
N CYS A 149 -5.50 -4.83 -5.19
CA CYS A 149 -4.26 -4.99 -5.96
C CYS A 149 -3.71 -3.64 -6.41
N LYS A 150 -4.56 -2.76 -6.95
CA LYS A 150 -4.15 -1.44 -7.40
C LYS A 150 -3.63 -0.60 -6.23
N ALA A 151 -4.34 -0.60 -5.09
CA ALA A 151 -3.88 0.10 -3.90
C ALA A 151 -2.51 -0.42 -3.41
N TYR A 152 -2.32 -1.74 -3.44
CA TYR A 152 -1.03 -2.35 -3.10
C TYR A 152 0.08 -1.96 -4.07
N GLU A 153 -0.18 -2.00 -5.38
CA GLU A 153 0.78 -1.62 -6.43
C GLU A 153 1.22 -0.15 -6.28
N GLU A 154 0.28 0.77 -6.04
CA GLU A 154 0.59 2.18 -5.80
C GLU A 154 1.47 2.36 -4.56
N ALA A 155 1.18 1.67 -3.46
CA ALA A 155 1.99 1.71 -2.25
C ALA A 155 3.39 1.09 -2.48
N GLU A 156 3.50 0.05 -3.30
CA GLU A 156 4.79 -0.56 -3.65
C GLU A 156 5.62 0.36 -4.54
N ILE A 157 5.01 1.04 -5.51
CA ILE A 157 5.67 2.06 -6.33
C ILE A 157 6.18 3.20 -5.43
N ALA A 158 5.37 3.67 -4.49
CA ALA A 158 5.79 4.71 -3.57
C ALA A 158 7.05 4.33 -2.77
N ILE A 159 7.17 3.10 -2.30
CA ILE A 159 8.38 2.63 -1.59
C ILE A 159 9.63 2.65 -2.48
N GLN A 160 9.50 2.54 -3.80
CA GLN A 160 10.67 2.57 -4.68
C GLN A 160 11.43 3.90 -4.61
N GLU A 161 10.77 5.00 -4.22
CA GLU A 161 11.43 6.28 -3.93
C GLU A 161 12.49 6.19 -2.81
N SER A 162 12.41 5.17 -1.96
CA SER A 162 13.42 4.92 -0.92
C SER A 162 14.83 4.73 -1.49
N PHE A 163 14.97 4.31 -2.75
CA PHE A 163 16.27 4.23 -3.42
C PHE A 163 16.88 5.61 -3.70
N ILE A 164 16.03 6.63 -3.85
CA ILE A 164 16.46 8.01 -4.14
C ILE A 164 16.58 8.80 -2.84
N LEU A 165 15.68 8.55 -1.88
CA LEU A 165 15.59 9.24 -0.60
C LEU A 165 15.68 8.26 0.58
N PRO A 166 16.84 7.62 0.82
CA PRO A 166 16.98 6.56 1.83
C PRO A 166 16.77 7.07 3.27
N GLU A 167 16.92 8.35 3.52
CA GLU A 167 16.70 9.00 4.81
C GLU A 167 15.20 9.06 5.19
N SER A 168 14.32 9.08 4.18
CA SER A 168 12.87 9.12 4.38
C SER A 168 12.36 7.73 4.73
N SER A 169 11.39 7.69 5.64
CA SER A 169 10.73 6.43 6.02
C SER A 169 9.32 6.29 5.46
N ILE A 170 8.76 7.36 4.89
CA ILE A 170 7.37 7.41 4.44
C ILE A 170 7.30 8.04 3.06
N PHE A 171 6.59 7.37 2.16
CA PHE A 171 6.44 7.75 0.76
C PHE A 171 4.95 7.68 0.38
N TYR A 172 4.43 8.77 -0.20
CA TYR A 172 3.04 8.87 -0.64
C TYR A 172 2.98 8.85 -2.16
N TYR A 173 2.25 7.90 -2.73
CA TYR A 173 2.08 7.78 -4.18
C TYR A 173 1.46 9.03 -4.81
N GLU A 174 0.54 9.68 -4.10
CA GLU A 174 -0.11 10.92 -4.54
C GLU A 174 0.88 12.07 -4.71
N GLU A 175 1.83 12.22 -3.78
CA GLU A 175 2.87 13.25 -3.82
C GLU A 175 3.83 13.05 -5.01
N MET A 176 4.14 11.80 -5.36
CA MET A 176 4.98 11.44 -6.51
C MET A 176 4.33 11.85 -7.83
N ASN A 177 3.05 11.50 -8.01
CA ASN A 177 2.30 11.84 -9.22
C ASN A 177 2.20 13.35 -9.44
N GLU A 178 2.05 14.15 -8.38
CA GLU A 178 2.06 15.59 -8.49
C GLU A 178 3.41 16.14 -8.99
N VAL A 179 4.51 15.56 -8.57
CA VAL A 179 5.86 15.97 -9.00
C VAL A 179 6.09 15.59 -10.46
N GLU A 180 5.69 14.41 -10.88
CA GLU A 180 5.79 13.96 -12.27
C GLU A 180 4.95 14.85 -13.20
N GLN A 181 3.68 15.10 -12.86
CA GLN A 181 2.81 15.96 -13.65
C GLN A 181 3.35 17.39 -13.77
N LYS A 182 3.87 17.97 -12.68
CA LYS A 182 4.51 19.28 -12.72
C LYS A 182 5.77 19.30 -13.58
N THR A 183 6.51 18.19 -13.59
CA THR A 183 7.74 18.06 -14.39
C THR A 183 7.42 17.89 -15.87
N GLU A 184 6.41 17.11 -16.23
CA GLU A 184 5.95 16.94 -17.62
C GLU A 184 5.34 18.25 -18.15
N PHE A 185 4.53 18.94 -17.33
CA PHE A 185 3.98 20.23 -17.71
C PHE A 185 5.09 21.25 -18.02
N ARG A 186 6.12 21.38 -17.16
CA ARG A 186 7.28 22.25 -17.42
C ARG A 186 8.07 21.85 -18.67
N LYS A 187 8.19 20.56 -18.97
CA LYS A 187 8.83 20.10 -20.22
C LYS A 187 8.00 20.49 -21.43
N SER A 188 6.68 20.36 -21.38
CA SER A 188 5.79 20.76 -22.47
C SER A 188 5.75 22.27 -22.67
N GLU A 189 5.75 23.06 -21.60
CA GLU A 189 5.88 24.53 -21.68
C GLU A 189 7.17 24.94 -22.37
N ARG A 190 8.33 24.40 -21.95
CA ARG A 190 9.62 24.71 -22.59
C ARG A 190 9.69 24.29 -24.05
N ALA A 191 9.09 23.15 -24.40
CA ALA A 191 8.99 22.70 -25.79
C ALA A 191 8.13 23.66 -26.63
N LEU A 192 7.03 24.16 -26.07
CA LEU A 192 6.15 25.14 -26.71
C LEU A 192 6.84 26.50 -26.89
N GLU A 193 7.50 27.02 -25.85
CA GLU A 193 8.28 28.26 -25.89
C GLU A 193 9.37 28.18 -26.98
N LYS A 194 10.09 27.06 -27.05
CA LYS A 194 11.09 26.84 -28.08
C LYS A 194 10.49 26.83 -29.50
N ALA A 195 9.36 26.14 -29.68
CA ALA A 195 8.67 26.08 -30.98
C ALA A 195 8.15 27.47 -31.43
N ILE A 196 7.69 28.33 -30.50
CA ILE A 196 7.26 29.67 -30.79
C ILE A 196 8.48 30.56 -31.15
N THR A 197 9.57 30.41 -30.43
CA THR A 197 10.81 31.19 -30.69
C THR A 197 11.41 30.82 -32.04
N ASP A 198 11.46 29.50 -32.36
CA ASP A 198 11.96 28.99 -33.64
C ASP A 198 11.09 29.49 -34.83
N LYS A 199 9.76 29.55 -34.65
CA LYS A 199 8.82 30.04 -35.68
C LYS A 199 8.99 31.55 -35.91
N ASN A 200 9.16 32.33 -34.85
CA ASN A 200 9.40 33.78 -34.96
C ASN A 200 10.75 34.10 -35.62
N SER A 201 11.78 33.28 -35.36
CA SER A 201 13.08 33.46 -36.05
C SER A 201 13.01 33.14 -37.54
N THR A 202 12.20 32.19 -37.97
CA THR A 202 12.02 31.86 -39.39
C THR A 202 11.24 32.94 -40.16
N GLN A 203 10.24 33.58 -39.54
CA GLN A 203 9.49 34.69 -40.13
C GLN A 203 10.33 35.95 -40.35
N VAL A 204 11.27 36.21 -39.45
CA VAL A 204 12.15 37.42 -39.57
C VAL A 204 13.13 37.32 -40.75
N TRP A 205 13.47 36.12 -41.22
CA TRP A 205 14.37 35.92 -42.37
C TRP A 205 13.67 35.87 -43.71
N GLU A 206 12.33 35.77 -43.74
CA GLU A 206 11.55 35.81 -45.00
C GLU A 206 11.12 37.24 -45.38
N GLU A 207 11.24 38.21 -44.53
CA GLU A 207 10.90 39.63 -44.79
C GLU A 207 12.11 40.56 -45.04
N THR A 208 13.33 39.99 -45.20
CA THR A 208 14.55 40.72 -45.51
C THR A 208 15.10 40.29 -46.87
#